data_03634333e6cd08e9b235d7e9be898b37
#
_entry.id   03634333e6cd08e9b235d7e9be898b37
#
_cell.length_a   1.000
_cell.length_b   1.000
_cell.length_c   1.000
_cell.angle_alpha   90.00
_cell.angle_beta   90.00
_cell.angle_gamma   90.00
#
_symmetry.space_group_name_H-M   'P 1'
#
loop_
_entity.id
_entity.type
_entity.pdbx_description
1 polymer ?
#
loop_
_entity_poly.entity_id
_entity_poly.type
_entity_poly.pdbx_seq_one_letter_code
_entity_poly.pdbx_strand_id
1 'polypeptide(L)'
;MIHCAAVSTVAAAQSNPDLARRVNVDATALLAGLAADIPFVFFSSDLVFDGRKGNYTETDAVNPLHIYGETKAAAEQIVFKNSRHTVVRTSLNGGTSRTGNRGFNEDLRLAWQADRGVNLFTDEFRCPIFAGETARAVWELVNQRRTGLFHVAGAEKLSRWQIGQLIAARWLRLNPKITPGLAKNFPGPPRALDTSLNITKVQNVLSAPLPGLGEWLAANPNEPF
;
A
#
# COMPACT_ATOMS: atom_id res chain seq x y z
N MET A 1 5.62 -2.09 19.33
CA MET A 1 5.07 -3.23 18.53
C MET A 1 4.72 -2.72 17.14
N ILE A 2 5.02 -3.48 16.06
CA ILE A 2 4.61 -3.14 14.68
C ILE A 2 3.65 -4.22 14.19
N HIS A 3 2.42 -3.83 13.81
CA HIS A 3 1.34 -4.73 13.41
C HIS A 3 1.13 -4.68 11.89
N CYS A 4 1.60 -5.71 11.19
CA CYS A 4 1.51 -5.86 9.74
C CYS A 4 0.49 -6.93 9.28
N ALA A 5 -0.04 -7.74 10.21
CA ALA A 5 -0.96 -8.82 9.85
C ALA A 5 -2.30 -8.28 9.36
N ALA A 6 -2.76 -8.81 8.24
CA ALA A 6 -4.06 -8.45 7.68
C ALA A 6 -4.54 -9.49 6.65
N VAL A 7 -5.85 -9.57 6.45
CA VAL A 7 -6.44 -10.02 5.19
C VAL A 7 -6.24 -8.84 4.22
N SER A 8 -5.23 -8.91 3.34
CA SER A 8 -4.62 -7.73 2.71
C SER A 8 -5.06 -7.47 1.27
N THR A 9 -5.94 -8.29 0.70
CA THR A 9 -6.45 -8.06 -0.65
C THR A 9 -7.95 -7.79 -0.64
N VAL A 10 -8.40 -6.93 -1.57
CA VAL A 10 -9.83 -6.63 -1.74
C VAL A 10 -10.62 -7.92 -2.02
N ALA A 11 -10.10 -8.79 -2.89
CA ALA A 11 -10.75 -10.06 -3.23
C ALA A 11 -10.91 -10.99 -2.01
N ALA A 12 -9.85 -11.18 -1.22
CA ALA A 12 -9.93 -12.05 -0.04
C ALA A 12 -10.86 -11.48 1.03
N ALA A 13 -10.85 -10.17 1.26
CA ALA A 13 -11.76 -9.53 2.20
C ALA A 13 -13.23 -9.61 1.74
N GLN A 14 -13.47 -9.48 0.44
CA GLN A 14 -14.82 -9.58 -0.14
C GLN A 14 -15.34 -11.03 -0.12
N SER A 15 -14.47 -12.03 -0.31
CA SER A 15 -14.87 -13.45 -0.28
C SER A 15 -15.15 -13.94 1.14
N ASN A 16 -14.56 -13.36 2.17
CA ASN A 16 -14.79 -13.71 3.56
C ASN A 16 -14.76 -12.46 4.47
N PRO A 17 -15.85 -11.68 4.49
CA PRO A 17 -15.96 -10.46 5.30
C PRO A 17 -15.76 -10.67 6.79
N ASP A 18 -16.26 -11.78 7.33
CA ASP A 18 -16.16 -12.10 8.76
C ASP A 18 -14.70 -12.37 9.16
N LEU A 19 -13.96 -13.12 8.34
CA LEU A 19 -12.53 -13.31 8.57
C LEU A 19 -11.78 -11.97 8.45
N ALA A 20 -12.11 -11.15 7.46
CA ALA A 20 -11.50 -9.84 7.31
C ALA A 20 -11.74 -8.96 8.55
N ARG A 21 -12.94 -8.93 9.10
CA ARG A 21 -13.25 -8.21 10.35
C ARG A 21 -12.46 -8.76 11.53
N ARG A 22 -12.49 -10.06 11.75
CA ARG A 22 -11.75 -10.71 12.85
C ARG A 22 -10.26 -10.40 12.80
N VAL A 23 -9.64 -10.52 11.62
CA VAL A 23 -8.18 -10.31 11.48
C VAL A 23 -7.81 -8.83 11.46
N ASN A 24 -8.55 -7.99 10.72
CA ASN A 24 -8.16 -6.59 10.52
C ASN A 24 -8.65 -5.67 11.64
N VAL A 25 -9.76 -6.00 12.31
CA VAL A 25 -10.39 -5.15 13.33
C VAL A 25 -10.19 -5.73 14.73
N ASP A 26 -10.70 -6.94 14.98
CA ASP A 26 -10.72 -7.49 16.34
C ASP A 26 -9.32 -7.82 16.85
N ALA A 27 -8.47 -8.42 16.01
CA ALA A 27 -7.07 -8.67 16.37
C ALA A 27 -6.30 -7.35 16.55
N THR A 28 -6.57 -6.32 15.74
CA THR A 28 -5.97 -4.99 15.94
C THR A 28 -6.41 -4.38 17.26
N ALA A 29 -7.70 -4.50 17.64
CA ALA A 29 -8.22 -4.02 18.91
C ALA A 29 -7.52 -4.70 20.10
N LEU A 30 -7.39 -6.02 20.04
CA LEU A 30 -6.68 -6.79 21.07
C LEU A 30 -5.22 -6.36 21.20
N LEU A 31 -4.50 -6.29 20.07
CA LEU A 31 -3.08 -5.92 20.07
C LEU A 31 -2.84 -4.48 20.50
N ALA A 32 -3.70 -3.54 20.09
CA ALA A 32 -3.62 -2.15 20.53
C ALA A 32 -3.88 -2.01 22.04
N GLY A 33 -4.82 -2.81 22.58
CA GLY A 33 -5.08 -2.89 24.02
C GLY A 33 -3.89 -3.45 24.80
N LEU A 34 -3.30 -4.55 24.33
CA LEU A 34 -2.09 -5.14 24.94
C LEU A 34 -0.86 -4.21 24.84
N ALA A 35 -0.84 -3.33 23.86
CA ALA A 35 0.23 -2.35 23.65
C ALA A 35 -0.07 -0.99 24.30
N ALA A 36 -1.01 -0.89 25.24
CA ALA A 36 -1.46 0.40 25.80
C ALA A 36 -0.32 1.28 26.33
N ASP A 37 0.71 0.68 26.91
CA ASP A 37 1.84 1.38 27.52
C ASP A 37 3.12 1.43 26.65
N ILE A 38 3.08 0.85 25.47
CA ILE A 38 4.23 0.83 24.55
C ILE A 38 3.84 1.43 23.19
N PRO A 39 4.81 1.96 22.42
CA PRO A 39 4.55 2.38 21.04
C PRO A 39 3.97 1.25 20.19
N PHE A 40 2.86 1.54 19.52
CA PHE A 40 2.20 0.61 18.60
C PHE A 40 2.06 1.26 17.23
N VAL A 41 2.54 0.58 16.18
CA VAL A 41 2.41 1.03 14.80
C VAL A 41 1.47 0.09 14.06
N PHE A 42 0.43 0.66 13.48
CA PHE A 42 -0.56 -0.05 12.68
C PHE A 42 -0.43 0.31 11.20
N PHE A 43 -0.27 -0.70 10.35
CA PHE A 43 -0.30 -0.51 8.91
C PHE A 43 -1.73 -0.47 8.39
N SER A 44 -2.12 0.68 7.87
CA SER A 44 -3.35 0.92 7.11
C SER A 44 -3.07 0.95 5.60
N SER A 45 -3.98 1.49 4.82
CA SER A 45 -3.95 1.45 3.35
C SER A 45 -4.47 2.73 2.74
N ASP A 46 -4.01 3.06 1.53
CA ASP A 46 -4.60 4.06 0.65
C ASP A 46 -6.05 3.73 0.24
N LEU A 47 -6.45 2.45 0.30
CA LEU A 47 -7.82 2.01 0.00
C LEU A 47 -8.86 2.37 1.08
N VAL A 48 -8.49 3.13 2.12
CA VAL A 48 -9.44 3.82 2.99
C VAL A 48 -10.12 5.00 2.28
N PHE A 49 -9.61 5.42 1.14
CA PHE A 49 -10.14 6.48 0.30
C PHE A 49 -10.92 5.94 -0.92
N ASP A 50 -11.88 6.71 -1.41
CA ASP A 50 -12.73 6.36 -2.56
C ASP A 50 -12.07 6.57 -3.94
N GLY A 51 -10.94 7.25 -3.98
CA GLY A 51 -10.20 7.50 -5.21
C GLY A 51 -10.79 8.56 -6.13
N ARG A 52 -11.68 9.44 -5.63
CA ARG A 52 -12.27 10.52 -6.43
C ARG A 52 -11.38 11.76 -6.52
N LYS A 53 -10.62 12.03 -5.47
CA LYS A 53 -9.83 13.27 -5.33
C LYS A 53 -8.37 13.07 -5.79
N GLY A 54 -7.72 12.00 -5.37
CA GLY A 54 -6.27 11.81 -5.48
C GLY A 54 -5.47 12.76 -4.58
N ASN A 55 -4.18 12.52 -4.46
CA ASN A 55 -3.26 13.30 -3.62
C ASN A 55 -3.81 13.55 -2.21
N TYR A 56 -4.37 12.50 -1.60
CA TYR A 56 -4.99 12.57 -0.28
C TYR A 56 -3.97 12.91 0.81
N THR A 57 -4.35 13.84 1.68
CA THR A 57 -3.61 14.20 2.90
C THR A 57 -4.12 13.42 4.09
N GLU A 58 -3.39 13.47 5.21
CA GLU A 58 -3.80 12.82 6.46
C GLU A 58 -5.07 13.42 7.06
N THR A 59 -5.46 14.61 6.66
CA THR A 59 -6.68 15.31 7.13
C THR A 59 -7.90 15.04 6.26
N ASP A 60 -7.73 14.38 5.11
CA ASP A 60 -8.87 14.04 4.25
C ASP A 60 -9.74 12.95 4.88
N ALA A 61 -11.06 13.10 4.71
CA ALA A 61 -12.01 12.13 5.19
C ALA A 61 -11.87 10.78 4.46
N VAL A 62 -11.91 9.70 5.22
CA VAL A 62 -11.93 8.34 4.67
C VAL A 62 -13.32 8.02 4.10
N ASN A 63 -13.36 7.33 2.96
CA ASN A 63 -14.59 6.86 2.31
C ASN A 63 -14.30 5.57 1.51
N PRO A 64 -14.07 4.44 2.19
CA PRO A 64 -13.68 3.20 1.53
C PRO A 64 -14.80 2.62 0.65
N LEU A 65 -14.43 2.03 -0.49
CA LEU A 65 -15.38 1.40 -1.43
C LEU A 65 -15.54 -0.11 -1.21
N HIS A 66 -14.73 -0.73 -0.34
CA HIS A 66 -14.65 -2.18 -0.20
C HIS A 66 -14.47 -2.60 1.26
N ILE A 67 -14.87 -3.83 1.59
CA ILE A 67 -14.71 -4.45 2.91
C ILE A 67 -13.27 -4.32 3.44
N TYR A 68 -12.26 -4.50 2.57
CA TYR A 68 -10.86 -4.32 2.98
C TYR A 68 -10.60 -2.90 3.52
N GLY A 69 -10.96 -1.88 2.76
CA GLY A 69 -10.79 -0.47 3.17
C GLY A 69 -11.62 -0.13 4.41
N GLU A 70 -12.87 -0.62 4.50
CA GLU A 70 -13.74 -0.43 5.67
C GLU A 70 -13.11 -1.02 6.93
N THR A 71 -12.57 -2.25 6.85
CA THR A 71 -11.93 -2.89 8.01
C THR A 71 -10.64 -2.16 8.43
N LYS A 72 -9.87 -1.64 7.47
CA LYS A 72 -8.68 -0.82 7.77
C LYS A 72 -9.08 0.50 8.43
N ALA A 73 -10.08 1.21 7.90
CA ALA A 73 -10.58 2.46 8.47
C ALA A 73 -11.16 2.25 9.89
N ALA A 74 -11.92 1.17 10.13
CA ALA A 74 -12.42 0.83 11.45
C ALA A 74 -11.28 0.55 12.45
N ALA A 75 -10.24 -0.15 12.02
CA ALA A 75 -9.06 -0.40 12.84
C ALA A 75 -8.27 0.88 13.18
N GLU A 76 -8.16 1.84 12.23
CA GLU A 76 -7.57 3.16 12.51
C GLU A 76 -8.26 3.86 13.68
N GLN A 77 -9.61 3.87 13.72
CA GLN A 77 -10.38 4.49 14.79
C GLN A 77 -10.11 3.86 16.17
N ILE A 78 -9.81 2.55 16.19
CA ILE A 78 -9.44 1.86 17.43
C ILE A 78 -8.04 2.29 17.87
N VAL A 79 -7.09 2.31 16.95
CA VAL A 79 -5.69 2.69 17.23
C VAL A 79 -5.57 4.14 17.69
N PHE A 80 -6.36 5.06 17.11
CA PHE A 80 -6.37 6.48 17.50
C PHE A 80 -6.89 6.77 18.91
N LYS A 81 -7.53 5.80 19.58
CA LYS A 81 -7.94 5.98 20.99
C LYS A 81 -6.75 6.13 21.93
N ASN A 82 -5.56 5.72 21.51
CA ASN A 82 -4.33 5.90 22.26
C ASN A 82 -3.36 6.84 21.51
N SER A 83 -3.10 8.01 22.08
CA SER A 83 -2.25 9.05 21.48
C SER A 83 -0.78 8.66 21.34
N ARG A 84 -0.34 7.56 21.95
CA ARG A 84 1.02 7.00 21.79
C ARG A 84 1.16 6.13 20.54
N HIS A 85 0.09 5.81 19.88
CA HIS A 85 0.06 4.91 18.73
C HIS A 85 0.26 5.68 17.43
N THR A 86 0.71 4.96 16.41
CA THR A 86 0.96 5.48 15.06
C THR A 86 0.16 4.66 14.06
N VAL A 87 -0.49 5.34 13.16
CA VAL A 87 -1.12 4.74 11.97
C VAL A 87 -0.30 5.12 10.74
N VAL A 88 0.05 4.14 9.94
CA VAL A 88 0.76 4.32 8.68
C VAL A 88 -0.16 3.88 7.54
N ARG A 89 -0.67 4.84 6.75
CA ARG A 89 -1.31 4.52 5.48
C ARG A 89 -0.24 4.36 4.42
N THR A 90 -0.21 3.21 3.77
CA THR A 90 0.73 2.94 2.68
C THR A 90 -0.02 2.61 1.40
N SER A 91 0.69 2.62 0.27
CA SER A 91 0.16 2.25 -1.03
C SER A 91 0.70 0.88 -1.46
N LEU A 92 0.96 0.68 -2.75
CA LEU A 92 1.51 -0.57 -3.28
C LEU A 92 2.98 -0.74 -2.84
N ASN A 93 3.24 -1.68 -1.95
CA ASN A 93 4.58 -2.07 -1.57
C ASN A 93 5.11 -3.13 -2.54
N GLY A 94 6.21 -2.83 -3.22
CA GLY A 94 6.92 -3.75 -4.09
C GLY A 94 8.18 -4.29 -3.45
N GLY A 95 8.75 -5.33 -4.04
CA GLY A 95 9.95 -6.01 -3.55
C GLY A 95 9.77 -7.52 -3.58
N THR A 96 10.67 -8.26 -2.93
CA THR A 96 10.61 -9.72 -2.88
C THR A 96 10.00 -10.18 -1.56
N SER A 97 8.86 -10.86 -1.62
CA SER A 97 8.26 -11.52 -0.47
C SER A 97 8.86 -12.91 -0.25
N ARG A 98 8.71 -13.44 0.97
CA ARG A 98 9.21 -14.78 1.32
C ARG A 98 8.65 -15.88 0.41
N THR A 99 7.43 -15.75 -0.07
CA THR A 99 6.75 -16.73 -0.92
C THR A 99 6.83 -16.39 -2.40
N GLY A 100 7.29 -15.20 -2.77
CA GLY A 100 7.43 -14.75 -4.16
C GLY A 100 6.11 -14.44 -4.88
N ASN A 101 4.99 -14.26 -4.14
CA ASN A 101 3.65 -14.09 -4.70
C ASN A 101 2.74 -13.18 -3.87
N ARG A 102 3.29 -12.19 -3.16
CA ARG A 102 2.53 -11.29 -2.29
C ARG A 102 2.46 -9.86 -2.82
N GLY A 103 3.43 -9.44 -3.61
CA GLY A 103 3.53 -8.10 -4.15
C GLY A 103 3.00 -7.98 -5.57
N PHE A 104 2.51 -6.81 -5.94
CA PHE A 104 2.02 -6.53 -7.30
C PHE A 104 3.09 -6.75 -8.39
N ASN A 105 4.36 -6.52 -8.07
CA ASN A 105 5.49 -6.79 -8.95
C ASN A 105 5.73 -8.28 -9.12
N GLU A 106 5.54 -9.06 -8.05
CA GLU A 106 5.66 -10.52 -8.09
C GLU A 106 4.53 -11.15 -8.93
N ASP A 107 3.30 -10.63 -8.80
CA ASP A 107 2.16 -11.05 -9.63
C ASP A 107 2.42 -10.84 -11.12
N LEU A 108 2.99 -9.68 -11.49
CA LEU A 108 3.40 -9.40 -12.87
C LEU A 108 4.49 -10.36 -13.35
N ARG A 109 5.53 -10.57 -12.53
CA ARG A 109 6.61 -11.49 -12.85
C ARG A 109 6.10 -12.92 -13.06
N LEU A 110 5.25 -13.42 -12.17
CA LEU A 110 4.64 -14.75 -12.29
C LEU A 110 3.76 -14.89 -13.53
N ALA A 111 3.02 -13.84 -13.90
CA ALA A 111 2.24 -13.84 -15.12
C ALA A 111 3.15 -13.97 -16.35
N TRP A 112 4.22 -13.19 -16.43
CA TRP A 112 5.16 -13.24 -17.56
C TRP A 112 5.99 -14.53 -17.60
N GLN A 113 6.37 -15.09 -16.44
CA GLN A 113 7.00 -16.43 -16.39
C GLN A 113 6.09 -17.54 -16.93
N ALA A 114 4.78 -17.38 -16.80
CA ALA A 114 3.77 -18.28 -17.37
C ALA A 114 3.33 -17.88 -18.80
N ASP A 115 4.08 -17.00 -19.48
CA ASP A 115 3.77 -16.43 -20.80
C ASP A 115 2.37 -15.78 -20.90
N ARG A 116 1.82 -15.32 -19.77
CA ARG A 116 0.51 -14.66 -19.73
C ARG A 116 0.65 -13.15 -19.91
N GLY A 117 -0.16 -12.58 -20.79
CA GLY A 117 -0.34 -11.14 -20.88
C GLY A 117 -1.14 -10.58 -19.71
N VAL A 118 -0.88 -9.33 -19.35
CA VAL A 118 -1.62 -8.61 -18.30
C VAL A 118 -2.22 -7.32 -18.86
N ASN A 119 -3.46 -7.05 -18.47
CA ASN A 119 -4.13 -5.80 -18.76
C ASN A 119 -3.95 -4.85 -17.58
N LEU A 120 -3.37 -3.67 -17.82
CA LEU A 120 -3.05 -2.70 -16.79
C LEU A 120 -3.76 -1.37 -17.06
N PHE A 121 -4.35 -0.79 -16.01
CA PHE A 121 -5.22 0.36 -16.15
C PHE A 121 -4.43 1.67 -16.28
N THR A 122 -4.84 2.50 -17.24
CA THR A 122 -4.28 3.83 -17.47
C THR A 122 -4.94 4.90 -16.59
N ASP A 123 -6.10 4.59 -16.01
CA ASP A 123 -6.95 5.47 -15.21
C ASP A 123 -7.05 5.05 -13.71
N GLU A 124 -6.20 4.12 -13.26
CA GLU A 124 -6.08 3.74 -11.85
C GLU A 124 -4.70 4.12 -11.32
N PHE A 125 -4.64 5.09 -10.40
CA PHE A 125 -3.40 5.69 -9.91
C PHE A 125 -3.08 5.29 -8.47
N ARG A 126 -1.79 5.08 -8.18
CA ARG A 126 -1.21 4.72 -6.88
C ARG A 126 0.13 5.42 -6.69
N CYS A 127 0.66 5.34 -5.47
CA CYS A 127 2.01 5.78 -5.11
C CYS A 127 2.87 4.56 -4.70
N PRO A 128 3.36 3.76 -5.69
CA PRO A 128 4.12 2.55 -5.38
C PRO A 128 5.45 2.88 -4.69
N ILE A 129 5.86 2.02 -3.77
CA ILE A 129 7.08 2.17 -2.99
C ILE A 129 7.78 0.81 -2.83
N PHE A 130 9.11 0.81 -2.74
CA PHE A 130 9.86 -0.36 -2.32
C PHE A 130 9.62 -0.64 -0.82
N ALA A 131 9.33 -1.89 -0.48
CA ALA A 131 9.00 -2.28 0.91
C ALA A 131 10.13 -1.97 1.91
N GLY A 132 11.38 -2.01 1.47
CA GLY A 132 12.54 -1.59 2.27
C GLY A 132 12.48 -0.11 2.67
N GLU A 133 12.04 0.77 1.76
CA GLU A 133 11.87 2.20 2.06
C GLU A 133 10.70 2.43 3.04
N THR A 134 9.62 1.67 2.89
CA THR A 134 8.52 1.69 3.88
C THR A 134 9.03 1.26 5.26
N ALA A 135 9.82 0.18 5.33
CA ALA A 135 10.38 -0.30 6.59
C ALA A 135 11.35 0.73 7.19
N ARG A 136 12.24 1.32 6.40
CA ARG A 136 13.14 2.38 6.84
C ARG A 136 12.38 3.56 7.46
N ALA A 137 11.38 4.07 6.74
CA ALA A 137 10.57 5.20 7.21
C ALA A 137 9.85 4.88 8.52
N VAL A 138 9.24 3.70 8.62
CA VAL A 138 8.53 3.28 9.83
C VAL A 138 9.47 3.12 11.02
N TRP A 139 10.65 2.52 10.83
CA TRP A 139 11.65 2.43 11.89
C TRP A 139 12.15 3.81 12.34
N GLU A 140 12.31 4.74 11.41
CA GLU A 140 12.69 6.12 11.75
C GLU A 140 11.60 6.83 12.56
N LEU A 141 10.32 6.69 12.17
CA LEU A 141 9.18 7.21 12.94
C LEU A 141 9.16 6.63 14.38
N VAL A 142 9.39 5.32 14.52
CA VAL A 142 9.46 4.65 15.84
C VAL A 142 10.61 5.19 16.68
N ASN A 143 11.81 5.30 16.12
CA ASN A 143 13.00 5.80 16.82
C ASN A 143 12.83 7.25 17.25
N GLN A 144 12.16 8.07 16.44
CA GLN A 144 11.83 9.47 16.76
C GLN A 144 10.60 9.59 17.67
N ARG A 145 9.99 8.48 18.10
CA ARG A 145 8.75 8.44 18.90
C ARG A 145 7.60 9.26 18.29
N ARG A 146 7.50 9.26 16.95
CA ARG A 146 6.41 9.93 16.24
C ARG A 146 5.11 9.18 16.44
N THR A 147 4.03 9.91 16.71
CA THR A 147 2.69 9.36 16.92
C THR A 147 1.66 10.01 16.00
N GLY A 148 0.48 9.39 15.88
CA GLY A 148 -0.60 9.86 15.02
C GLY A 148 -0.56 9.24 13.62
N LEU A 149 -1.10 9.94 12.63
CA LEU A 149 -1.26 9.43 11.26
C LEU A 149 -0.16 9.93 10.34
N PHE A 150 0.43 9.02 9.57
CA PHE A 150 1.39 9.32 8.51
C PHE A 150 1.03 8.58 7.22
N HIS A 151 1.18 9.24 6.09
CA HIS A 151 1.18 8.61 4.78
C HIS A 151 2.62 8.23 4.41
N VAL A 152 2.89 6.93 4.20
CA VAL A 152 4.20 6.40 3.82
C VAL A 152 4.06 5.66 2.50
N ALA A 153 4.40 6.35 1.41
CA ALA A 153 4.26 5.85 0.05
C ALA A 153 5.35 6.44 -0.85
N GLY A 154 5.45 5.96 -2.08
CA GLY A 154 6.38 6.52 -3.05
C GLY A 154 6.03 7.96 -3.44
N ALA A 155 7.04 8.76 -3.76
CA ALA A 155 6.87 10.16 -4.14
C ALA A 155 6.18 10.35 -5.50
N GLU A 156 6.10 9.30 -6.32
CA GLU A 156 5.49 9.35 -7.64
C GLU A 156 4.05 8.83 -7.63
N LYS A 157 3.14 9.61 -8.20
CA LYS A 157 1.81 9.14 -8.59
C LYS A 157 1.89 8.50 -9.97
N LEU A 158 1.63 7.21 -10.07
CA LEU A 158 1.72 6.45 -11.31
C LEU A 158 0.42 5.68 -11.57
N SER A 159 0.01 5.60 -12.84
CA SER A 159 -1.06 4.67 -13.22
C SER A 159 -0.56 3.23 -13.14
N ARG A 160 -1.50 2.27 -13.02
CA ARG A 160 -1.15 0.83 -13.05
C ARG A 160 -0.38 0.47 -14.31
N TRP A 161 -0.70 1.12 -15.43
CA TRP A 161 0.00 0.99 -16.69
C TRP A 161 1.46 1.45 -16.60
N GLN A 162 1.70 2.66 -16.09
CA GLN A 162 3.06 3.20 -15.91
C GLN A 162 3.89 2.34 -14.96
N ILE A 163 3.30 1.88 -13.85
CA ILE A 163 3.95 0.94 -12.92
C ILE A 163 4.36 -0.32 -13.66
N GLY A 164 3.45 -0.90 -14.46
CA GLY A 164 3.75 -2.09 -15.26
C GLY A 164 4.86 -1.88 -16.27
N GLN A 165 4.92 -0.73 -16.93
CA GLN A 165 6.00 -0.39 -17.88
C GLN A 165 7.37 -0.33 -17.17
N LEU A 166 7.45 0.33 -16.01
CA LEU A 166 8.69 0.40 -15.21
C LEU A 166 9.18 -0.99 -14.80
N ILE A 167 8.26 -1.85 -14.35
CA ILE A 167 8.60 -3.22 -13.93
C ILE A 167 8.95 -4.09 -15.15
N ALA A 168 8.22 -3.96 -16.26
CA ALA A 168 8.51 -4.69 -17.50
C ALA A 168 9.91 -4.40 -18.04
N ALA A 169 10.35 -3.13 -17.98
CA ALA A 169 11.70 -2.74 -18.38
C ALA A 169 12.80 -3.46 -17.58
N ARG A 170 12.52 -3.87 -16.35
CA ARG A 170 13.45 -4.63 -15.50
C ARG A 170 13.48 -6.12 -15.83
N TRP A 171 12.39 -6.65 -16.39
CA TRP A 171 12.20 -8.08 -16.64
C TRP A 171 12.14 -8.43 -18.14
N LEU A 172 12.87 -7.71 -18.98
CA LEU A 172 12.87 -7.92 -20.45
C LEU A 172 13.10 -9.37 -20.88
N ARG A 173 13.88 -10.12 -20.09
CA ARG A 173 14.14 -11.57 -20.37
C ARG A 173 12.90 -12.45 -20.27
N LEU A 174 11.84 -11.99 -19.59
CA LEU A 174 10.56 -12.68 -19.49
C LEU A 174 9.59 -12.34 -20.62
N ASN A 175 10.02 -11.53 -21.61
CA ASN A 175 9.18 -11.06 -22.71
C ASN A 175 7.82 -10.51 -22.22
N PRO A 176 7.82 -9.46 -21.36
CA PRO A 176 6.63 -8.98 -20.69
C PRO A 176 5.56 -8.51 -21.69
N LYS A 177 4.39 -9.12 -21.62
CA LYS A 177 3.21 -8.78 -22.44
C LYS A 177 2.25 -7.95 -21.60
N ILE A 178 2.15 -6.65 -21.88
CA ILE A 178 1.23 -5.73 -21.20
C ILE A 178 0.34 -5.03 -22.23
N THR A 179 -0.93 -4.84 -21.88
CA THR A 179 -1.91 -4.09 -22.67
C THR A 179 -2.57 -3.02 -21.83
N PRO A 180 -2.80 -1.81 -22.37
CA PRO A 180 -3.51 -0.76 -21.64
C PRO A 180 -5.00 -1.08 -21.57
N GLY A 181 -5.61 -0.75 -20.43
CA GLY A 181 -7.04 -0.85 -20.21
C GLY A 181 -7.58 0.32 -19.40
N LEU A 182 -8.88 0.34 -19.15
CA LEU A 182 -9.55 1.33 -18.33
C LEU A 182 -10.24 0.63 -17.16
N ALA A 183 -9.90 1.03 -15.92
CA ALA A 183 -10.50 0.49 -14.72
C ALA A 183 -12.00 0.80 -14.63
N LYS A 184 -12.44 1.95 -15.16
CA LYS A 184 -13.86 2.33 -15.22
C LYS A 184 -14.71 1.38 -16.07
N ASN A 185 -14.10 0.63 -16.99
CA ASN A 185 -14.78 -0.33 -17.86
C ASN A 185 -14.63 -1.79 -17.38
N PHE A 186 -13.91 -2.00 -16.26
CA PHE A 186 -13.67 -3.33 -15.72
C PHE A 186 -14.95 -3.90 -15.08
N PRO A 187 -15.39 -5.10 -15.50
CA PRO A 187 -16.57 -5.73 -14.92
C PRO A 187 -16.25 -6.18 -13.48
N GLY A 188 -16.97 -5.65 -12.52
CA GLY A 188 -16.77 -6.01 -11.11
C GLY A 188 -17.13 -4.87 -10.15
N PRO A 189 -16.76 -5.01 -8.87
CA PRO A 189 -17.04 -3.97 -7.89
C PRO A 189 -16.34 -2.65 -8.24
N PRO A 190 -16.90 -1.51 -7.83
CA PRO A 190 -16.31 -0.19 -8.07
C PRO A 190 -14.85 -0.15 -7.65
N ARG A 191 -14.00 0.50 -8.45
CA ARG A 191 -12.57 0.67 -8.16
C ARG A 191 -12.27 2.10 -7.74
N ALA A 192 -11.46 2.26 -6.70
CA ALA A 192 -10.91 3.54 -6.32
C ALA A 192 -9.85 3.96 -7.36
N LEU A 193 -10.19 4.91 -8.23
CA LEU A 193 -9.36 5.22 -9.39
C LEU A 193 -8.06 5.94 -9.00
N ASP A 194 -8.12 6.91 -8.09
CA ASP A 194 -6.94 7.68 -7.70
C ASP A 194 -6.82 7.76 -6.17
N THR A 195 -6.13 6.79 -5.58
CA THR A 195 -5.81 6.81 -4.14
C THR A 195 -4.39 7.27 -3.86
N SER A 196 -3.82 8.09 -4.76
CA SER A 196 -2.50 8.66 -4.52
C SER A 196 -2.46 9.44 -3.20
N LEU A 197 -1.36 9.29 -2.47
CA LEU A 197 -1.16 9.85 -1.14
C LEU A 197 -0.21 11.05 -1.20
N ASN A 198 -0.55 12.11 -0.50
CA ASN A 198 0.37 13.19 -0.19
C ASN A 198 1.26 12.74 0.97
N ILE A 199 2.57 12.77 0.75
CA ILE A 199 3.57 12.32 1.74
C ILE A 199 4.37 13.47 2.36
N THR A 200 3.96 14.71 2.13
CA THR A 200 4.70 15.90 2.61
C THR A 200 4.94 15.85 4.12
N LYS A 201 3.95 15.39 4.90
CA LYS A 201 4.08 15.30 6.35
C LYS A 201 5.22 14.36 6.77
N VAL A 202 5.30 13.16 6.18
CA VAL A 202 6.35 12.20 6.52
C VAL A 202 7.70 12.65 5.97
N GLN A 203 7.75 13.22 4.76
CA GLN A 203 9.00 13.76 4.18
C GLN A 203 9.67 14.80 5.08
N ASN A 204 8.89 15.63 5.78
CA ASN A 204 9.40 16.67 6.67
C ASN A 204 10.02 16.13 7.98
N VAL A 205 9.85 14.85 8.28
CA VAL A 205 10.37 14.25 9.52
C VAL A 205 11.40 13.16 9.27
N LEU A 206 11.51 12.65 8.05
CA LEU A 206 12.51 11.66 7.68
C LEU A 206 13.86 12.31 7.38
N SER A 207 14.94 11.63 7.77
CA SER A 207 16.34 12.03 7.51
C SER A 207 16.70 11.97 6.02
N ALA A 208 16.06 11.07 5.27
CA ALA A 208 16.19 10.96 3.83
C ALA A 208 14.79 10.84 3.18
N PRO A 209 14.56 11.49 2.03
CA PRO A 209 13.28 11.45 1.37
C PRO A 209 12.91 10.03 0.92
N LEU A 210 11.60 9.78 0.81
CA LEU A 210 11.07 8.59 0.14
C LEU A 210 11.13 8.82 -1.38
N PRO A 211 11.78 7.92 -2.13
CA PRO A 211 11.88 8.06 -3.59
C PRO A 211 10.56 7.70 -4.28
N GLY A 212 10.43 8.12 -5.53
CA GLY A 212 9.47 7.52 -6.46
C GLY A 212 9.92 6.14 -6.91
N LEU A 213 8.98 5.35 -7.50
CA LEU A 213 9.32 4.02 -7.99
C LEU A 213 10.37 4.07 -9.11
N GLY A 214 10.22 4.99 -10.07
CA GLY A 214 11.16 5.13 -11.17
C GLY A 214 12.57 5.52 -10.69
N GLU A 215 12.65 6.46 -9.77
CA GLU A 215 13.90 6.88 -9.14
C GLU A 215 14.56 5.72 -8.40
N TRP A 216 13.77 5.00 -7.57
CA TRP A 216 14.31 3.87 -6.81
C TRP A 216 14.84 2.76 -7.72
N LEU A 217 14.09 2.40 -8.76
CA LEU A 217 14.50 1.37 -9.73
C LEU A 217 15.79 1.76 -10.47
N ALA A 218 15.95 3.03 -10.82
CA ALA A 218 17.16 3.54 -11.49
C ALA A 218 18.38 3.52 -10.57
N ALA A 219 18.19 3.88 -9.29
CA ALA A 219 19.27 3.91 -8.30
C ALA A 219 19.67 2.47 -7.83
N ASN A 220 18.79 1.47 -7.99
CA ASN A 220 19.00 0.11 -7.50
C ASN A 220 18.85 -0.93 -8.62
N PRO A 221 19.70 -0.92 -9.66
CA PRO A 221 19.54 -1.76 -10.85
C PRO A 221 19.67 -3.26 -10.55
N ASN A 222 20.38 -3.65 -9.52
CA ASN A 222 20.66 -5.04 -9.15
C ASN A 222 19.79 -5.56 -8.00
N GLU A 223 19.02 -4.70 -7.36
CA GLU A 223 18.15 -5.13 -6.26
C GLU A 223 16.97 -5.95 -6.78
N PRO A 224 16.58 -7.03 -6.11
CA PRO A 224 15.40 -7.81 -6.48
C PRO A 224 14.12 -7.00 -6.23
N PHE A 225 13.32 -6.87 -7.29
CA PHE A 225 12.06 -6.13 -7.23
C PHE A 225 10.94 -6.90 -7.93
#